data_bc165ac851aae53685e21814c65cce2f
#
_entry.id   bc165ac851aae53685e21814c65cce2f
#
_cell.length_a   1.000
_cell.length_b   1.000
_cell.length_c   1.000
_cell.angle_alpha   90.00
_cell.angle_beta   90.00
_cell.angle_gamma   90.00
#
_symmetry.space_group_name_H-M   'P 1'
#
loop_
_entity.id
_entity.type
_entity.pdbx_description
1 polymer ?
#
loop_
_entity_poly.entity_id
_entity_poly.type
_entity_poly.pdbx_seq_one_letter_code
_entity_poly.pdbx_strand_id
1 'polypeptide(L)'
;RNSDELILELYGKFLNAVQLNLSGKHMYRELISLLNQYNDNEYQKYYCDLVEYMLTHLATYRGRYMGEFMQPASVTSLVGKIVNEMHPQRIYNPFAGLCSYAFISDCEYYGQEKDVDTSLLARVRLDAHGKNPDLLRWEDSLHYWYNISADCLVSTPPFGIKLNGAYHSHGYHLYRSIEEFLLFNFLESPMQKAVLIMPMSVCFSQQLFAARKTIIERNALEMVVELPSGIFYATGVKTVMIVLNRHRSSNRI
;
A
#
# COMPACT_ATOMS: atom_id res chain seq x y z
N ARG A 1 28.80 -6.56 -22.93
CA ARG A 1 28.00 -5.33 -22.86
C ARG A 1 28.14 -4.76 -21.46
N ASN A 2 28.31 -3.46 -21.36
CA ASN A 2 28.38 -2.78 -20.07
C ASN A 2 26.96 -2.78 -19.43
N SER A 3 26.86 -3.03 -18.13
CA SER A 3 25.58 -3.05 -17.39
C SER A 3 24.75 -1.78 -17.60
N ASP A 4 25.41 -0.62 -17.74
CA ASP A 4 24.74 0.66 -17.97
C ASP A 4 24.08 0.72 -19.36
N GLU A 5 24.69 0.15 -20.39
CA GLU A 5 24.11 0.07 -21.74
C GLU A 5 22.86 -0.80 -21.76
N LEU A 6 22.86 -1.89 -21.00
CA LEU A 6 21.71 -2.79 -20.89
C LEU A 6 20.54 -2.13 -20.16
N ILE A 7 20.82 -1.43 -19.06
CA ILE A 7 19.82 -0.68 -18.31
C ILE A 7 19.19 0.40 -19.19
N LEU A 8 19.99 1.14 -19.96
CA LEU A 8 19.52 2.15 -20.88
C LEU A 8 18.69 1.57 -22.04
N GLU A 9 19.06 0.43 -22.59
CA GLU A 9 18.28 -0.25 -23.64
C GLU A 9 16.92 -0.70 -23.13
N LEU A 10 16.86 -1.32 -21.95
CA LEU A 10 15.63 -1.76 -21.29
C LEU A 10 14.73 -0.59 -20.95
N TYR A 11 15.32 0.48 -20.42
CA TYR A 11 14.63 1.72 -20.12
C TYR A 11 14.05 2.37 -21.38
N GLY A 12 14.81 2.41 -22.47
CA GLY A 12 14.32 2.92 -23.76
C GLY A 12 13.12 2.14 -24.29
N LYS A 13 13.14 0.81 -24.21
CA LYS A 13 12.00 -0.05 -24.59
C LYS A 13 10.81 0.14 -23.68
N PHE A 14 11.03 0.31 -22.38
CA PHE A 14 9.99 0.61 -21.42
C PHE A 14 9.35 1.98 -21.65
N LEU A 15 10.15 3.03 -21.88
CA LEU A 15 9.63 4.36 -22.22
C LEU A 15 8.77 4.34 -23.48
N ASN A 16 9.17 3.58 -24.49
CA ASN A 16 8.36 3.38 -25.70
C ASN A 16 7.01 2.74 -25.37
N ALA A 17 6.98 1.71 -24.53
CA ALA A 17 5.73 1.08 -24.10
C ALA A 17 4.84 2.06 -23.32
N VAL A 18 5.41 2.90 -22.47
CA VAL A 18 4.70 3.95 -21.71
C VAL A 18 4.15 5.05 -22.64
N GLN A 19 4.94 5.52 -23.61
CA GLN A 19 4.52 6.53 -24.60
C GLN A 19 3.38 6.05 -25.49
N LEU A 20 3.34 4.74 -25.78
CA LEU A 20 2.25 4.10 -26.54
C LEU A 20 0.97 3.91 -25.70
N ASN A 21 0.96 4.36 -24.45
CA ASN A 21 -0.17 4.27 -23.53
C ASN A 21 -0.72 2.84 -23.39
N LEU A 22 0.20 1.85 -23.34
CA LEU A 22 -0.15 0.45 -23.18
C LEU A 22 -0.71 0.19 -21.78
N SER A 23 -1.62 -0.78 -21.67
CA SER A 23 -2.14 -1.22 -20.37
C SER A 23 -1.03 -1.82 -19.51
N GLY A 24 -1.20 -1.83 -18.17
CA GLY A 24 -0.25 -2.46 -17.24
C GLY A 24 0.00 -3.93 -17.55
N LYS A 25 -1.03 -4.65 -18.02
CA LYS A 25 -0.90 -6.03 -18.50
C LYS A 25 0.06 -6.17 -19.70
N HIS A 26 0.04 -5.20 -20.60
CA HIS A 26 0.95 -5.16 -21.74
C HIS A 26 2.38 -4.86 -21.29
N MET A 27 2.55 -3.87 -20.43
CA MET A 27 3.85 -3.53 -19.84
C MET A 27 4.44 -4.69 -19.05
N TYR A 28 3.62 -5.41 -18.29
CA TYR A 28 4.04 -6.63 -17.57
C TYR A 28 4.57 -7.70 -18.54
N ARG A 29 3.84 -7.99 -19.63
CA ARG A 29 4.26 -8.96 -20.63
C ARG A 29 5.54 -8.56 -21.33
N GLU A 30 5.67 -7.30 -21.72
CA GLU A 30 6.90 -6.77 -22.34
C GLU A 30 8.08 -6.85 -21.36
N LEU A 31 7.87 -6.48 -20.10
CA LEU A 31 8.89 -6.56 -19.06
C LEU A 31 9.36 -8.01 -18.87
N ILE A 32 8.44 -8.96 -18.68
CA ILE A 32 8.77 -10.38 -18.53
C ILE A 32 9.45 -10.93 -19.79
N SER A 33 8.99 -10.55 -21.00
CA SER A 33 9.62 -10.95 -22.25
C SER A 33 11.05 -10.43 -22.35
N LEU A 34 11.30 -9.21 -21.92
CA LEU A 34 12.64 -8.62 -21.89
C LEU A 34 13.54 -9.32 -20.87
N LEU A 35 13.04 -9.55 -19.65
CA LEU A 35 13.77 -10.25 -18.60
C LEU A 35 14.15 -11.69 -19.01
N ASN A 36 13.26 -12.40 -19.71
CA ASN A 36 13.52 -13.76 -20.20
C ASN A 36 14.54 -13.81 -21.35
N GLN A 37 14.79 -12.70 -22.06
CA GLN A 37 15.81 -12.63 -23.12
C GLN A 37 17.23 -12.48 -22.56
N TYR A 38 17.36 -12.04 -21.33
CA TYR A 38 18.62 -11.77 -20.66
C TYR A 38 18.82 -12.75 -19.50
N ASN A 39 19.32 -13.93 -19.79
CA ASN A 39 19.48 -15.00 -18.81
C ASN A 39 20.85 -14.96 -18.09
N ASP A 40 21.35 -13.77 -17.77
CA ASP A 40 22.68 -13.57 -17.21
C ASP A 40 22.67 -13.22 -15.72
N ASN A 41 23.57 -13.84 -14.94
CA ASN A 41 23.71 -13.62 -13.50
C ASN A 41 24.00 -12.14 -13.12
N GLU A 42 24.62 -11.38 -14.02
CA GLU A 42 24.82 -9.93 -13.84
C GLU A 42 23.51 -9.15 -13.81
N TYR A 43 22.51 -9.64 -14.50
CA TYR A 43 21.22 -9.00 -14.64
C TYR A 43 20.40 -9.05 -13.36
N GLN A 44 20.42 -10.15 -12.65
CA GLN A 44 19.71 -10.31 -11.37
C GLN A 44 20.17 -9.30 -10.33
N LYS A 45 21.46 -8.89 -10.40
CA LYS A 45 22.01 -7.89 -9.49
C LYS A 45 21.35 -6.51 -9.61
N TYR A 46 20.90 -6.16 -10.81
CA TYR A 46 20.30 -4.84 -11.10
C TYR A 46 18.78 -4.88 -11.26
N TYR A 47 18.18 -6.06 -11.12
CA TYR A 47 16.75 -6.24 -11.37
C TYR A 47 15.88 -5.37 -10.45
N CYS A 48 16.20 -5.34 -9.17
CA CYS A 48 15.51 -4.52 -8.19
C CYS A 48 15.58 -3.02 -8.53
N ASP A 49 16.79 -2.52 -8.79
CA ASP A 49 17.02 -1.11 -9.12
C ASP A 49 16.30 -0.69 -10.41
N LEU A 50 16.31 -1.58 -11.41
CA LEU A 50 15.60 -1.37 -12.66
C LEU A 50 14.09 -1.26 -12.45
N VAL A 51 13.49 -2.19 -11.69
CA VAL A 51 12.05 -2.19 -11.41
C VAL A 51 11.66 -0.93 -10.64
N GLU A 52 12.40 -0.54 -9.59
CA GLU A 52 12.13 0.68 -8.83
C GLU A 52 12.24 1.93 -9.69
N TYR A 53 13.26 2.00 -10.54
CA TYR A 53 13.44 3.11 -11.46
C TYR A 53 12.27 3.23 -12.44
N MET A 54 11.85 2.10 -13.04
CA MET A 54 10.71 2.04 -13.96
C MET A 54 9.41 2.46 -13.29
N LEU A 55 9.11 1.94 -12.11
CA LEU A 55 7.89 2.28 -11.37
C LEU A 55 7.85 3.74 -10.93
N THR A 56 8.99 4.28 -10.49
CA THR A 56 9.11 5.70 -10.13
C THR A 56 8.85 6.61 -11.33
N HIS A 57 9.38 6.26 -12.49
CA HIS A 57 9.14 6.99 -13.74
C HIS A 57 7.68 6.88 -14.20
N LEU A 58 7.07 5.71 -14.10
CA LEU A 58 5.63 5.55 -14.37
C LEU A 58 4.79 6.43 -13.46
N ALA A 59 5.09 6.48 -12.17
CA ALA A 59 4.40 7.32 -11.20
C ALA A 59 4.53 8.81 -11.58
N THR A 60 5.68 9.22 -12.08
CA THR A 60 5.94 10.61 -12.49
C THR A 60 5.25 10.96 -13.81
N TYR A 61 5.34 10.09 -14.82
CA TYR A 61 4.80 10.34 -16.17
C TYR A 61 3.28 10.23 -16.26
N ARG A 62 2.66 9.29 -15.58
CA ARG A 62 1.20 9.13 -15.51
C ARG A 62 0.55 10.01 -14.44
N GLY A 63 1.32 10.82 -13.73
CA GLY A 63 0.85 11.84 -12.81
C GLY A 63 -0.08 11.27 -11.74
N ARG A 64 -1.29 11.81 -11.66
CA ARG A 64 -2.29 11.47 -10.65
C ARG A 64 -2.61 9.97 -10.55
N TYR A 65 -2.66 9.26 -11.69
CA TYR A 65 -3.11 7.88 -11.71
C TYR A 65 -2.14 6.89 -11.02
N MET A 66 -0.84 7.02 -11.26
CA MET A 66 0.15 6.12 -10.66
C MET A 66 0.69 6.63 -9.32
N GLY A 67 0.68 7.94 -9.09
CA GLY A 67 1.07 8.54 -7.81
C GLY A 67 0.13 8.17 -6.65
N GLU A 68 -1.10 7.71 -6.94
CA GLU A 68 -2.03 7.20 -5.93
C GLU A 68 -1.66 5.79 -5.45
N PHE A 69 -0.96 4.99 -6.27
CA PHE A 69 -0.61 3.60 -5.96
C PHE A 69 0.76 3.42 -5.32
N MET A 70 1.64 4.42 -5.41
CA MET A 70 2.99 4.38 -4.83
C MET A 70 3.11 5.36 -3.67
N GLN A 71 3.50 4.86 -2.50
CA GLN A 71 3.67 5.71 -1.32
C GLN A 71 5.00 6.49 -1.41
N PRO A 72 5.02 7.76 -0.98
CA PRO A 72 6.27 8.53 -0.88
C PRO A 72 7.29 7.85 0.02
N ALA A 73 8.57 7.88 -0.36
CA ALA A 73 9.65 7.24 0.40
C ALA A 73 9.76 7.75 1.85
N SER A 74 9.46 9.03 2.08
CA SER A 74 9.42 9.62 3.43
C SER A 74 8.30 9.02 4.29
N VAL A 75 7.14 8.74 3.70
CA VAL A 75 6.01 8.09 4.38
C VAL A 75 6.34 6.64 4.70
N THR A 76 6.85 5.88 3.72
CA THR A 76 7.23 4.49 3.95
C THR A 76 8.34 4.35 4.99
N SER A 77 9.32 5.25 5.00
CA SER A 77 10.37 5.30 6.02
C SER A 77 9.82 5.56 7.42
N LEU A 78 8.90 6.53 7.57
CA LEU A 78 8.26 6.83 8.85
C LEU A 78 7.42 5.65 9.34
N VAL A 79 6.56 5.12 8.49
CA VAL A 79 5.73 3.95 8.81
C VAL A 79 6.61 2.76 9.17
N GLY A 80 7.69 2.53 8.43
CA GLY A 80 8.64 1.45 8.69
C GLY A 80 9.28 1.53 10.07
N LYS A 81 9.68 2.72 10.51
CA LYS A 81 10.23 2.91 11.89
C LYS A 81 9.21 2.53 12.95
N ILE A 82 7.95 2.95 12.80
CA ILE A 82 6.89 2.64 13.75
C ILE A 82 6.55 1.14 13.75
N VAL A 83 6.44 0.54 12.56
CA VAL A 83 6.13 -0.89 12.42
C VAL A 83 7.25 -1.76 12.98
N ASN A 84 8.52 -1.40 12.75
CA ASN A 84 9.65 -2.15 13.30
C ASN A 84 9.69 -2.14 14.83
N GLU A 85 9.30 -1.05 15.49
CA GLU A 85 9.14 -1.02 16.95
C GLU A 85 7.98 -1.92 17.46
N MET A 86 7.03 -2.21 16.59
CA MET A 86 5.92 -3.11 16.91
C MET A 86 6.27 -4.60 16.79
N HIS A 87 7.36 -4.94 16.09
CA HIS A 87 7.84 -6.30 15.82
C HIS A 87 6.75 -7.26 15.31
N PRO A 88 5.97 -6.93 14.25
CA PRO A 88 4.96 -7.83 13.73
C PRO A 88 5.62 -9.02 13.03
N GLN A 89 4.97 -10.18 13.09
CA GLN A 89 5.31 -11.34 12.28
C GLN A 89 4.71 -11.21 10.87
N ARG A 90 3.52 -10.63 10.79
CA ARG A 90 2.73 -10.49 9.57
C ARG A 90 2.05 -9.15 9.48
N ILE A 91 2.20 -8.52 8.33
CA ILE A 91 1.51 -7.27 7.96
C ILE A 91 0.42 -7.59 6.95
N TYR A 92 -0.73 -6.93 7.12
CA TYR A 92 -1.80 -6.93 6.13
C TYR A 92 -2.07 -5.53 5.61
N ASN A 93 -2.17 -5.38 4.28
CA ASN A 93 -2.55 -4.14 3.61
C ASN A 93 -3.71 -4.39 2.63
N PRO A 94 -4.94 -3.99 2.97
CA PRO A 94 -6.13 -4.20 2.12
C PRO A 94 -6.19 -3.28 0.91
N PHE A 95 -5.36 -2.25 0.83
CA PHE A 95 -5.25 -1.30 -0.29
C PHE A 95 -3.79 -1.21 -0.71
N ALA A 96 -3.28 -2.32 -1.27
CA ALA A 96 -1.85 -2.56 -1.41
C ALA A 96 -1.16 -1.63 -2.42
N GLY A 97 -1.87 -1.21 -3.48
CA GLY A 97 -1.25 -0.46 -4.56
C GLY A 97 -0.03 -1.19 -5.11
N LEU A 98 1.08 -0.48 -5.26
CA LEU A 98 2.39 -1.04 -5.64
C LEU A 98 3.16 -1.67 -4.47
N CYS A 99 2.47 -2.08 -3.41
CA CYS A 99 3.03 -2.79 -2.25
C CYS A 99 4.17 -2.06 -1.53
N SER A 100 4.13 -0.72 -1.45
CA SER A 100 5.23 0.06 -0.84
C SER A 100 5.51 -0.33 0.61
N TYR A 101 4.53 -0.85 1.34
CA TYR A 101 4.70 -1.33 2.72
C TYR A 101 5.23 -2.77 2.84
N ALA A 102 5.41 -3.49 1.74
CA ALA A 102 6.03 -4.82 1.77
C ALA A 102 7.53 -4.78 2.12
N PHE A 103 8.16 -3.61 1.97
CA PHE A 103 9.62 -3.44 2.07
C PHE A 103 10.06 -2.70 3.33
N ILE A 104 9.14 -2.40 4.25
CA ILE A 104 9.43 -1.64 5.47
C ILE A 104 9.93 -2.50 6.64
N SER A 105 9.78 -3.81 6.54
CA SER A 105 10.15 -4.79 7.56
C SER A 105 10.43 -6.15 6.90
N ASP A 106 11.16 -7.01 7.61
CA ASP A 106 11.42 -8.40 7.18
C ASP A 106 10.24 -9.35 7.42
N CYS A 107 9.16 -8.87 8.03
CA CYS A 107 7.97 -9.67 8.27
C CYS A 107 7.26 -10.10 6.98
N GLU A 108 6.41 -11.11 7.09
CA GLU A 108 5.57 -11.57 6.00
C GLU A 108 4.51 -10.51 5.65
N TYR A 109 4.36 -10.21 4.36
CA TYR A 109 3.44 -9.19 3.88
C TYR A 109 2.31 -9.80 3.08
N TYR A 110 1.08 -9.49 3.47
CA TYR A 110 -0.14 -9.84 2.75
C TYR A 110 -0.80 -8.57 2.20
N GLY A 111 -1.15 -8.59 0.91
CA GLY A 111 -1.77 -7.45 0.24
C GLY A 111 -3.04 -7.83 -0.51
N GLN A 112 -3.93 -6.86 -0.70
CA GLN A 112 -5.01 -6.91 -1.68
C GLN A 112 -4.96 -5.67 -2.57
N GLU A 113 -5.08 -5.89 -3.89
CA GLU A 113 -5.17 -4.83 -4.90
C GLU A 113 -6.25 -5.21 -5.91
N LYS A 114 -7.21 -4.29 -6.12
CA LYS A 114 -8.34 -4.54 -7.02
C LYS A 114 -8.05 -4.27 -8.48
N ASP A 115 -7.15 -3.32 -8.75
CA ASP A 115 -6.76 -2.98 -10.11
C ASP A 115 -5.79 -4.03 -10.66
N VAL A 116 -6.16 -4.66 -11.78
CA VAL A 116 -5.38 -5.76 -12.35
C VAL A 116 -3.99 -5.33 -12.80
N ASP A 117 -3.89 -4.15 -13.41
CA ASP A 117 -2.62 -3.65 -13.94
C ASP A 117 -1.66 -3.28 -12.80
N THR A 118 -2.17 -2.62 -11.78
CA THR A 118 -1.42 -2.30 -10.55
C THR A 118 -0.98 -3.57 -9.82
N SER A 119 -1.87 -4.56 -9.70
CA SER A 119 -1.55 -5.85 -9.06
C SER A 119 -0.43 -6.60 -9.78
N LEU A 120 -0.44 -6.60 -11.13
CA LEU A 120 0.62 -7.23 -11.93
C LEU A 120 1.98 -6.53 -11.74
N LEU A 121 2.00 -5.20 -11.78
CA LEU A 121 3.22 -4.41 -11.53
C LEU A 121 3.74 -4.60 -10.11
N ALA A 122 2.85 -4.65 -9.13
CA ALA A 122 3.20 -4.92 -7.73
C ALA A 122 3.80 -6.31 -7.52
N ARG A 123 3.31 -7.33 -8.24
CA ARG A 123 3.91 -8.68 -8.21
C ARG A 123 5.33 -8.71 -8.75
N VAL A 124 5.59 -7.99 -9.87
CA VAL A 124 6.96 -7.83 -10.39
C VAL A 124 7.85 -7.15 -9.35
N ARG A 125 7.35 -6.11 -8.69
CA ARG A 125 8.08 -5.41 -7.64
C ARG A 125 8.40 -6.31 -6.45
N LEU A 126 7.42 -7.08 -5.97
CA LEU A 126 7.62 -8.03 -4.88
C LEU A 126 8.69 -9.07 -5.25
N ASP A 127 8.60 -9.65 -6.44
CA ASP A 127 9.57 -10.63 -6.95
C ASP A 127 10.98 -10.04 -7.03
N ALA A 128 11.12 -8.84 -7.60
CA ALA A 128 12.41 -8.15 -7.71
C ALA A 128 13.08 -7.92 -6.34
N HIS A 129 12.30 -7.72 -5.30
CA HIS A 129 12.78 -7.57 -3.91
C HIS A 129 12.85 -8.89 -3.13
N GLY A 130 12.67 -10.03 -3.78
CA GLY A 130 12.71 -11.35 -3.13
C GLY A 130 11.55 -11.61 -2.15
N LYS A 131 10.46 -10.85 -2.25
CA LYS A 131 9.22 -11.10 -1.49
C LYS A 131 8.31 -12.04 -2.29
N ASN A 132 7.47 -12.80 -1.59
CA ASN A 132 6.55 -13.74 -2.25
C ASN A 132 5.38 -12.99 -2.93
N PRO A 133 5.28 -12.97 -4.28
CA PRO A 133 4.21 -12.28 -4.99
C PRO A 133 2.84 -12.96 -4.86
N ASP A 134 2.78 -14.22 -4.43
CA ASP A 134 1.52 -14.96 -4.26
C ASP A 134 0.73 -14.51 -3.02
N LEU A 135 1.39 -13.77 -2.11
CA LEU A 135 0.74 -13.16 -0.95
C LEU A 135 0.02 -11.86 -1.29
N LEU A 136 0.17 -11.35 -2.52
CA LEU A 136 -0.66 -10.29 -3.07
C LEU A 136 -1.85 -10.89 -3.83
N ARG A 137 -3.05 -10.64 -3.33
CA ARG A 137 -4.29 -11.07 -3.98
C ARG A 137 -4.84 -9.97 -4.89
N TRP A 138 -5.22 -10.37 -6.09
CA TRP A 138 -6.00 -9.51 -6.97
C TRP A 138 -7.47 -9.62 -6.56
N GLU A 139 -7.87 -8.82 -5.58
CA GLU A 139 -9.22 -8.82 -5.01
C GLU A 139 -9.58 -7.41 -4.51
N ASP A 140 -10.86 -7.07 -4.55
CA ASP A 140 -11.39 -5.86 -3.90
C ASP A 140 -11.68 -6.14 -2.42
N SER A 141 -10.89 -5.53 -1.54
CA SER A 141 -11.01 -5.67 -0.08
C SER A 141 -12.34 -5.16 0.47
N LEU A 142 -13.06 -4.30 -0.26
CA LEU A 142 -14.41 -3.86 0.10
C LEU A 142 -15.44 -4.98 0.00
N HIS A 143 -15.21 -5.95 -0.89
CA HIS A 143 -16.08 -7.11 -1.09
C HIS A 143 -15.57 -8.34 -0.35
N TYR A 144 -14.27 -8.47 -0.22
CA TYR A 144 -13.59 -9.61 0.42
C TYR A 144 -12.51 -9.11 1.36
N TRP A 145 -12.87 -8.89 2.63
CA TRP A 145 -11.85 -8.68 3.64
C TRP A 145 -11.08 -9.96 3.88
N TYR A 146 -9.78 -9.94 3.62
CA TYR A 146 -8.96 -11.12 3.77
C TYR A 146 -8.75 -11.45 5.25
N ASN A 147 -9.41 -12.51 5.70
CA ASN A 147 -9.32 -12.96 7.09
C ASN A 147 -8.06 -13.78 7.30
N ILE A 148 -6.92 -13.11 7.40
CA ILE A 148 -5.64 -13.73 7.72
C ILE A 148 -5.28 -13.49 9.18
N SER A 149 -4.44 -14.37 9.71
CA SER A 149 -3.84 -14.20 11.03
C SER A 149 -2.66 -13.22 10.96
N ALA A 150 -2.95 -11.94 10.60
CA ALA A 150 -1.96 -10.86 10.63
C ALA A 150 -1.96 -10.18 12.00
N ASP A 151 -0.78 -9.69 12.41
CA ASP A 151 -0.59 -9.00 13.68
C ASP A 151 -0.86 -7.51 13.54
N CYS A 152 -0.53 -6.95 12.38
CA CYS A 152 -0.55 -5.52 12.13
C CYS A 152 -1.23 -5.18 10.79
N LEU A 153 -2.14 -4.22 10.85
CA LEU A 153 -2.75 -3.59 9.68
C LEU A 153 -1.92 -2.36 9.30
N VAL A 154 -1.38 -2.32 8.09
CA VAL A 154 -0.63 -1.16 7.59
C VAL A 154 -1.23 -0.72 6.27
N SER A 155 -1.81 0.48 6.22
CA SER A 155 -2.50 0.90 4.99
C SER A 155 -2.57 2.40 4.81
N THR A 156 -2.54 2.81 3.55
CA THR A 156 -2.96 4.12 3.06
C THR A 156 -4.09 3.89 2.07
N PRO A 157 -5.35 3.93 2.50
CA PRO A 157 -6.48 3.76 1.59
C PRO A 157 -6.59 4.95 0.64
N PRO A 158 -7.24 4.79 -0.52
CA PRO A 158 -7.56 5.93 -1.38
C PRO A 158 -8.42 6.95 -0.62
N PHE A 159 -8.02 8.23 -0.65
CA PHE A 159 -8.62 9.28 0.18
C PHE A 159 -9.96 9.79 -0.36
N GLY A 160 -10.91 10.01 0.56
CA GLY A 160 -12.16 10.71 0.28
C GLY A 160 -13.15 9.96 -0.59
N ILE A 161 -13.00 8.67 -0.77
CA ILE A 161 -13.96 7.85 -1.52
C ILE A 161 -15.18 7.58 -0.65
N LYS A 162 -16.34 8.02 -1.14
CA LYS A 162 -17.64 7.71 -0.53
C LYS A 162 -18.11 6.34 -0.99
N LEU A 163 -18.61 5.56 -0.06
CA LEU A 163 -19.18 4.26 -0.32
C LEU A 163 -20.71 4.36 -0.37
N ASN A 164 -21.30 3.83 -1.46
CA ASN A 164 -22.74 3.87 -1.69
C ASN A 164 -23.26 2.41 -1.77
N GLY A 165 -23.15 1.65 -0.69
CA GLY A 165 -23.59 0.27 -0.70
C GLY A 165 -23.32 -0.49 0.59
N ALA A 166 -23.87 -1.72 0.68
CA ALA A 166 -23.52 -2.64 1.74
C ALA A 166 -22.21 -3.34 1.36
N TYR A 167 -21.17 -3.12 2.12
CA TYR A 167 -19.90 -3.80 1.97
C TYR A 167 -19.74 -4.80 3.11
N HIS A 168 -19.48 -6.05 2.74
CA HIS A 168 -19.41 -7.16 3.69
C HIS A 168 -17.98 -7.29 4.22
N SER A 169 -17.82 -6.95 5.48
CA SER A 169 -16.78 -7.54 6.29
C SER A 169 -17.47 -8.21 7.45
N HIS A 170 -17.01 -8.72 8.44
CA HIS A 170 -17.55 -9.42 9.61
C HIS A 170 -19.05 -9.18 10.01
N GLY A 171 -19.90 -8.60 9.15
CA GLY A 171 -21.33 -8.32 9.38
C GLY A 171 -21.92 -7.38 8.33
N TYR A 172 -23.25 -7.27 8.32
CA TYR A 172 -23.98 -6.36 7.43
C TYR A 172 -23.88 -4.91 7.95
N HIS A 173 -22.72 -4.25 7.74
CA HIS A 173 -22.58 -2.83 8.03
C HIS A 173 -22.63 -2.01 6.74
N LEU A 174 -23.38 -0.91 6.80
CA LEU A 174 -23.40 0.10 5.74
C LEU A 174 -22.29 1.12 6.04
N TYR A 175 -21.16 0.96 5.41
CA TYR A 175 -20.09 1.96 5.50
C TYR A 175 -20.30 3.08 4.49
N ARG A 176 -20.02 4.31 4.90
CA ARG A 176 -20.19 5.53 4.10
C ARG A 176 -18.88 6.02 3.46
N SER A 177 -17.74 5.55 3.97
CA SER A 177 -16.42 5.87 3.44
C SER A 177 -15.44 4.72 3.65
N ILE A 178 -14.35 4.74 2.90
CA ILE A 178 -13.27 3.76 3.04
C ILE A 178 -12.61 3.87 4.42
N GLU A 179 -12.47 5.07 4.96
CA GLU A 179 -11.91 5.29 6.29
C GLU A 179 -12.77 4.62 7.36
N GLU A 180 -14.10 4.77 7.28
CA GLU A 180 -15.03 4.10 8.18
C GLU A 180 -14.92 2.58 8.08
N PHE A 181 -14.94 2.06 6.84
CA PHE A 181 -14.76 0.64 6.55
C PHE A 181 -13.47 0.11 7.17
N LEU A 182 -12.34 0.78 6.97
CA LEU A 182 -11.04 0.32 7.44
C LEU A 182 -10.94 0.30 8.97
N LEU A 183 -11.43 1.36 9.64
CA LEU A 183 -11.42 1.44 11.10
C LEU A 183 -12.28 0.37 11.76
N PHE A 184 -13.49 0.14 11.26
CA PHE A 184 -14.36 -0.91 11.83
C PHE A 184 -13.83 -2.31 11.54
N ASN A 185 -13.31 -2.56 10.33
CA ASN A 185 -12.71 -3.87 10.05
C ASN A 185 -11.49 -4.15 10.93
N PHE A 186 -10.66 -3.15 11.23
CA PHE A 186 -9.62 -3.31 12.23
C PHE A 186 -10.19 -3.65 13.60
N LEU A 187 -11.21 -2.92 14.06
CA LEU A 187 -11.82 -3.12 15.38
C LEU A 187 -12.49 -4.49 15.54
N GLU A 188 -12.94 -5.10 14.47
CA GLU A 188 -13.61 -6.41 14.45
C GLU A 188 -12.66 -7.56 14.11
N SER A 189 -11.49 -7.27 13.51
CA SER A 189 -10.48 -8.28 13.17
C SER A 189 -9.71 -8.76 14.41
N PRO A 190 -8.97 -9.87 14.32
CA PRO A 190 -8.05 -10.32 15.38
C PRO A 190 -6.76 -9.49 15.45
N MET A 191 -6.49 -8.60 14.50
CA MET A 191 -5.27 -7.80 14.46
C MET A 191 -5.16 -6.90 15.69
N GLN A 192 -3.96 -6.82 16.26
CA GLN A 192 -3.72 -6.13 17.52
C GLN A 192 -3.23 -4.70 17.32
N LYS A 193 -2.57 -4.44 16.19
CA LYS A 193 -1.94 -3.15 15.90
C LYS A 193 -2.33 -2.65 14.52
N ALA A 194 -2.32 -1.32 14.34
CA ALA A 194 -2.48 -0.72 13.01
C ALA A 194 -1.66 0.56 12.87
N VAL A 195 -1.14 0.79 11.67
CA VAL A 195 -0.56 2.06 11.23
C VAL A 195 -1.28 2.50 9.96
N LEU A 196 -2.07 3.55 10.07
CA LEU A 196 -2.97 3.99 9.01
C LEU A 196 -2.67 5.43 8.63
N ILE A 197 -2.49 5.69 7.33
CA ILE A 197 -2.42 7.04 6.80
C ILE A 197 -3.80 7.40 6.27
N MET A 198 -4.38 8.45 6.81
CA MET A 198 -5.75 8.85 6.50
C MET A 198 -5.88 10.37 6.28
N PRO A 199 -6.93 10.85 5.62
CA PRO A 199 -7.24 12.28 5.60
C PRO A 199 -7.38 12.83 7.03
N MET A 200 -6.90 14.05 7.27
CA MET A 200 -7.03 14.71 8.58
C MET A 200 -8.48 14.81 9.06
N SER A 201 -9.45 14.83 8.13
CA SER A 201 -10.88 14.83 8.46
C SER A 201 -11.31 13.65 9.34
N VAL A 202 -10.54 12.55 9.37
CA VAL A 202 -10.81 11.41 10.27
C VAL A 202 -10.84 11.85 11.73
N CYS A 203 -10.09 12.86 12.11
CA CYS A 203 -9.98 13.34 13.48
C CYS A 203 -11.23 14.11 13.96
N PHE A 204 -12.03 14.70 13.06
CA PHE A 204 -13.14 15.59 13.43
C PHE A 204 -14.45 15.36 12.66
N SER A 205 -14.47 14.58 11.58
CA SER A 205 -15.68 14.30 10.81
C SER A 205 -16.77 13.67 11.69
N GLN A 206 -17.98 14.20 11.60
CA GLN A 206 -19.15 13.68 12.33
C GLN A 206 -19.50 12.25 11.87
N GLN A 207 -19.27 11.94 10.59
CA GLN A 207 -19.50 10.61 10.03
C GLN A 207 -18.66 9.53 10.73
N LEU A 208 -17.43 9.88 11.14
CA LEU A 208 -16.50 8.94 11.79
C LEU A 208 -16.53 9.00 13.32
N PHE A 209 -17.51 9.71 13.89
CA PHE A 209 -17.62 9.87 15.35
C PHE A 209 -17.75 8.51 16.07
N ALA A 210 -18.57 7.60 15.56
CA ALA A 210 -18.79 6.29 16.17
C ALA A 210 -17.49 5.45 16.19
N ALA A 211 -16.73 5.42 15.08
CA ALA A 211 -15.45 4.73 15.00
C ALA A 211 -14.42 5.32 15.99
N ARG A 212 -14.27 6.65 16.03
CA ARG A 212 -13.37 7.32 16.99
C ARG A 212 -13.77 7.04 18.45
N LYS A 213 -15.06 7.14 18.75
CA LYS A 213 -15.59 6.83 20.09
C LYS A 213 -15.19 5.40 20.52
N THR A 214 -15.46 4.42 19.65
CA THR A 214 -15.10 3.01 19.92
C THR A 214 -13.60 2.81 20.11
N ILE A 215 -12.76 3.45 19.30
CA ILE A 215 -11.30 3.40 19.42
C ILE A 215 -10.83 3.92 20.78
N ILE A 216 -11.38 5.05 21.22
CA ILE A 216 -11.04 5.68 22.51
C ILE A 216 -11.56 4.84 23.69
N GLU A 217 -12.81 4.38 23.65
CA GLU A 217 -13.42 3.56 24.70
C GLU A 217 -12.70 2.23 24.89
N ARG A 218 -12.15 1.64 23.80
CA ARG A 218 -11.33 0.43 23.85
C ARG A 218 -9.86 0.72 24.20
N ASN A 219 -9.51 1.95 24.49
CA ASN A 219 -8.12 2.41 24.73
C ASN A 219 -7.14 1.98 23.63
N ALA A 220 -7.59 1.94 22.37
CA ALA A 220 -6.80 1.45 21.25
C ALA A 220 -6.01 2.55 20.52
N LEU A 221 -6.28 3.84 20.74
CA LEU A 221 -5.55 4.94 20.12
C LEU A 221 -4.18 5.12 20.79
N GLU A 222 -3.09 4.88 20.09
CA GLU A 222 -1.73 5.03 20.62
C GLU A 222 -1.11 6.37 20.22
N MET A 223 -1.27 6.77 18.95
CA MET A 223 -0.63 7.98 18.44
C MET A 223 -1.44 8.57 17.28
N VAL A 224 -1.42 9.90 17.17
CA VAL A 224 -1.88 10.64 15.99
C VAL A 224 -0.78 11.64 15.61
N VAL A 225 -0.31 11.56 14.37
CA VAL A 225 0.75 12.44 13.85
C VAL A 225 0.25 13.14 12.60
N GLU A 226 0.19 14.47 12.63
CA GLU A 226 -0.06 15.25 11.42
C GLU A 226 1.12 15.14 10.46
N LEU A 227 0.86 14.82 9.20
CA LEU A 227 1.88 14.76 8.18
C LEU A 227 1.99 16.11 7.45
N PRO A 228 3.20 16.48 6.97
CA PRO A 228 3.39 17.72 6.23
C PRO A 228 2.47 17.82 5.02
N SER A 229 1.94 19.03 4.76
CA SER A 229 1.13 19.28 3.57
C SER A 229 1.95 19.03 2.30
N GLY A 230 1.32 18.44 1.27
CA GLY A 230 1.98 18.17 -0.01
C GLY A 230 2.92 16.95 0.00
N ILE A 231 2.93 16.15 1.07
CA ILE A 231 3.74 14.92 1.12
C ILE A 231 3.30 13.89 0.08
N PHE A 232 2.02 13.90 -0.30
CA PHE A 232 1.47 13.07 -1.37
C PHE A 232 1.37 13.88 -2.65
N TYR A 233 2.11 13.48 -3.69
CA TYR A 233 2.23 14.23 -4.95
C TYR A 233 0.90 14.38 -5.71
N ALA A 234 -0.02 13.44 -5.54
CA ALA A 234 -1.27 13.39 -6.30
C ALA A 234 -2.42 14.19 -5.66
N THR A 235 -2.26 14.69 -4.43
CA THR A 235 -3.36 15.31 -3.69
C THR A 235 -2.89 16.44 -2.76
N GLY A 236 -3.72 17.48 -2.64
CA GLY A 236 -3.56 18.53 -1.62
C GLY A 236 -4.23 18.19 -0.28
N VAL A 237 -4.71 16.97 -0.09
CA VAL A 237 -5.37 16.55 1.14
C VAL A 237 -4.37 16.52 2.29
N LYS A 238 -4.67 17.21 3.38
CA LYS A 238 -3.92 17.06 4.63
C LYS A 238 -4.17 15.69 5.22
N THR A 239 -3.11 15.02 5.64
CA THR A 239 -3.15 13.66 6.14
C THR A 239 -2.59 13.54 7.55
N VAL A 240 -3.03 12.50 8.24
CA VAL A 240 -2.54 12.09 9.56
C VAL A 240 -2.12 10.63 9.50
N MET A 241 -1.10 10.28 10.26
CA MET A 241 -0.81 8.91 10.61
C MET A 241 -1.48 8.58 11.94
N ILE A 242 -2.28 7.54 11.95
CA ILE A 242 -2.96 7.01 13.14
C ILE A 242 -2.33 5.69 13.50
N VAL A 243 -1.86 5.57 14.72
CA VAL A 243 -1.32 4.34 15.29
C VAL A 243 -2.32 3.79 16.30
N LEU A 244 -2.75 2.57 16.08
CA LEU A 244 -3.66 1.85 16.96
C LEU A 244 -2.95 0.64 17.58
N ASN A 245 -3.20 0.40 18.87
CA ASN A 245 -2.69 -0.73 19.62
C ASN A 245 -3.71 -1.16 20.66
N ARG A 246 -4.22 -2.38 20.57
CA ARG A 246 -5.23 -2.92 21.50
C ARG A 246 -4.67 -3.32 22.85
N HIS A 247 -3.34 -3.47 22.97
CA HIS A 247 -2.66 -3.88 24.18
C HIS A 247 -1.95 -2.73 24.89
N ARG A 248 -2.47 -1.50 24.74
CA ARG A 248 -1.88 -0.36 25.45
C ARG A 248 -1.99 -0.52 26.96
N SER A 249 -0.85 -0.33 27.62
CA SER A 249 -0.78 -0.26 29.09
C SER A 249 -0.94 1.16 29.63
N SER A 250 -0.83 2.18 28.75
CA SER A 250 -0.91 3.61 29.13
C SER A 250 -2.21 4.23 28.66
N ASN A 251 -2.78 5.13 29.46
CA ASN A 251 -3.93 5.97 29.08
C ASN A 251 -3.49 7.33 28.48
N ARG A 252 -2.18 7.56 28.29
CA ARG A 252 -1.65 8.76 27.64
C ARG A 252 -1.51 8.51 26.15
N ILE A 253 -1.99 9.44 25.35
CA ILE A 253 -1.85 9.48 23.89
C ILE A 253 -0.69 10.42 23.55
#